data_cadeecb60aa1356b663b73ef20f86c36
#
_entry.id   cadeecb60aa1356b663b73ef20f86c36
#
_cell.length_a   1.000
_cell.length_b   1.000
_cell.length_c   1.000
_cell.angle_alpha   90.00
_cell.angle_beta   90.00
_cell.angle_gamma   90.00
#
_symmetry.space_group_name_H-M   'P 1'
#
loop_
_entity.id
_entity.type
_entity.pdbx_description
1 polymer ?
#
loop_
_entity_poly.entity_id
_entity_poly.type
_entity_poly.pdbx_seq_one_letter_code
_entity_poly.pdbx_strand_id
1 'polypeptide(L)'
;MVKKGLFVANTFMGLGEAVVNDARLFMEKLPEYSCQLMRNPTTKEMLTVLISLISKPENDVIFGVFSHGQQVRDISGDEADGKDECIVMKDGLLIDDKLTDLINKYRKCNRLTLVADICHSGIYDFKDFINHKNLTIVTSCADGETSKQFVKNGCFTLQFWNCFKNGTLNVQELRRRLMLMHQTPQICVDGKCYNKCASVNLVF
;
A
#
# COMPACT_ATOMS: atom_id res chain seq x y z
N MET A 1 -14.08 -7.26 16.85
CA MET A 1 -12.97 -7.06 15.88
C MET A 1 -12.10 -5.92 16.36
N VAL A 2 -10.79 -6.08 16.31
CA VAL A 2 -9.83 -5.08 16.78
C VAL A 2 -9.20 -4.42 15.54
N LYS A 3 -9.41 -3.11 15.38
CA LYS A 3 -8.88 -2.36 14.25
C LYS A 3 -7.43 -1.91 14.52
N LYS A 4 -6.48 -2.30 13.70
CA LYS A 4 -5.04 -2.03 13.81
C LYS A 4 -4.50 -1.40 12.55
N GLY A 5 -3.69 -0.34 12.69
CA GLY A 5 -2.99 0.31 11.60
C GLY A 5 -1.47 0.22 11.78
N LEU A 6 -0.75 -0.15 10.75
CA LEU A 6 0.70 -0.02 10.66
C LEU A 6 1.05 0.84 9.46
N PHE A 7 1.73 1.95 9.70
CA PHE A 7 2.15 2.86 8.65
C PHE A 7 3.67 3.02 8.68
N VAL A 8 4.29 2.84 7.52
CA VAL A 8 5.74 2.96 7.32
C VAL A 8 6.01 4.17 6.46
N ALA A 9 6.87 5.06 6.94
CA ALA A 9 7.30 6.25 6.24
C ALA A 9 8.83 6.30 6.13
N ASN A 10 9.35 6.14 4.92
CA ASN A 10 10.79 6.16 4.65
C ASN A 10 11.19 7.50 4.03
N THR A 11 11.94 8.31 4.79
CA THR A 11 12.26 9.70 4.44
C THR A 11 13.53 9.86 3.62
N PHE A 12 14.10 8.74 3.14
CA PHE A 12 15.37 8.73 2.39
C PHE A 12 15.26 9.42 1.02
N MET A 13 16.40 9.71 0.43
CA MET A 13 16.55 10.15 -0.97
C MET A 13 15.64 11.34 -1.34
N GLY A 14 15.46 12.29 -0.41
CA GLY A 14 14.74 13.54 -0.68
C GLY A 14 13.23 13.53 -0.43
N LEU A 15 12.61 12.42 -0.03
CA LEU A 15 11.17 12.40 0.31
C LEU A 15 10.83 13.23 1.56
N GLY A 16 11.77 13.29 2.53
CA GLY A 16 11.62 14.16 3.70
C GLY A 16 10.36 13.88 4.53
N GLU A 17 9.78 14.95 5.06
CA GLU A 17 8.59 14.87 5.94
C GLU A 17 7.27 14.61 5.19
N ALA A 18 7.23 14.73 3.87
CA ALA A 18 6.00 14.53 3.12
C ALA A 18 5.41 13.13 3.32
N VAL A 19 6.23 12.09 3.25
CA VAL A 19 5.79 10.70 3.48
C VAL A 19 5.35 10.45 4.93
N VAL A 20 5.93 11.18 5.89
CA VAL A 20 5.51 11.14 7.30
C VAL A 20 4.15 11.82 7.47
N ASN A 21 3.93 12.93 6.76
CA ASN A 21 2.64 13.62 6.76
C ASN A 21 1.54 12.75 6.13
N ASP A 22 1.87 12.00 5.08
CA ASP A 22 0.93 11.05 4.45
C ASP A 22 0.50 9.97 5.45
N ALA A 23 1.45 9.33 6.11
CA ALA A 23 1.17 8.33 7.14
C ALA A 23 0.33 8.92 8.29
N ARG A 24 0.67 10.12 8.77
CA ARG A 24 -0.10 10.82 9.82
C ARG A 24 -1.51 11.15 9.38
N LEU A 25 -1.70 11.56 8.13
CA LEU A 25 -3.03 11.85 7.59
C LEU A 25 -3.90 10.58 7.58
N PHE A 26 -3.35 9.42 7.23
CA PHE A 26 -4.07 8.16 7.36
C PHE A 26 -4.45 7.86 8.82
N MET A 27 -3.53 8.04 9.77
CA MET A 27 -3.82 7.82 11.19
C MET A 27 -4.90 8.77 11.72
N GLU A 28 -4.86 10.05 11.32
CA GLU A 28 -5.85 11.05 11.72
C GLU A 28 -7.25 10.76 11.16
N LYS A 29 -7.31 10.29 9.92
CA LYS A 29 -8.58 10.00 9.22
C LYS A 29 -9.21 8.65 9.58
N LEU A 30 -8.49 7.83 10.34
CA LEU A 30 -8.93 6.49 10.79
C LEU A 30 -8.90 6.40 12.33
N PRO A 31 -9.64 7.27 13.05
CA PRO A 31 -9.56 7.35 14.51
C PRO A 31 -10.00 6.06 15.23
N GLU A 32 -10.76 5.20 14.57
CA GLU A 32 -11.18 3.90 15.08
C GLU A 32 -10.09 2.83 15.03
N TYR A 33 -8.97 3.08 14.32
CA TYR A 33 -7.81 2.19 14.27
C TYR A 33 -6.77 2.58 15.32
N SER A 34 -6.31 1.61 16.09
CA SER A 34 -5.10 1.77 16.90
C SER A 34 -3.87 1.72 16.00
N CYS A 35 -3.36 2.88 15.62
CA CYS A 35 -2.30 3.03 14.61
C CYS A 35 -0.91 3.15 15.22
N GLN A 36 0.08 2.54 14.55
CA GLN A 36 1.51 2.71 14.79
C GLN A 36 2.17 3.29 13.54
N LEU A 37 3.00 4.32 13.72
CA LEU A 37 3.88 4.86 12.68
C LEU A 37 5.30 4.37 12.93
N MET A 38 5.91 3.78 11.90
CA MET A 38 7.33 3.44 11.88
C MET A 38 8.04 4.37 10.88
N ARG A 39 8.99 5.16 11.39
CA ARG A 39 9.82 6.03 10.55
C ARG A 39 11.17 5.38 10.30
N ASN A 40 11.50 5.20 9.03
CA ASN A 40 12.75 4.59 8.61
C ASN A 40 13.08 3.25 9.31
N PRO A 41 12.14 2.30 9.40
CA PRO A 41 12.46 1.01 9.99
C PRO A 41 13.39 0.20 9.09
N THR A 42 14.10 -0.74 9.70
CA THR A 42 14.68 -1.86 8.95
C THR A 42 13.59 -2.80 8.46
N THR A 43 13.88 -3.57 7.44
CA THR A 43 12.99 -4.63 6.94
C THR A 43 12.55 -5.56 8.05
N LYS A 44 13.49 -6.01 8.90
CA LYS A 44 13.19 -6.92 10.00
C LYS A 44 12.24 -6.30 11.03
N GLU A 45 12.47 -5.05 11.42
CA GLU A 45 11.59 -4.35 12.38
C GLU A 45 10.16 -4.24 11.84
N MET A 46 10.01 -3.79 10.60
CA MET A 46 8.70 -3.65 9.96
C MET A 46 7.98 -5.00 9.86
N LEU A 47 8.64 -6.03 9.32
CA LEU A 47 8.05 -7.35 9.14
C LEU A 47 7.65 -8.00 10.46
N THR A 48 8.43 -7.81 11.53
CA THR A 48 8.09 -8.33 12.86
C THR A 48 6.77 -7.75 13.36
N VAL A 49 6.57 -6.44 13.22
CA VAL A 49 5.32 -5.78 13.62
C VAL A 49 4.18 -6.23 12.72
N LEU A 50 4.37 -6.22 11.40
CA LEU A 50 3.34 -6.64 10.44
C LEU A 50 2.84 -8.06 10.74
N ILE A 51 3.73 -9.02 10.89
CA ILE A 51 3.38 -10.41 11.21
C ILE A 51 2.58 -10.48 12.51
N SER A 52 2.98 -9.74 13.55
CA SER A 52 2.28 -9.74 14.84
C SER A 52 0.83 -9.26 14.73
N LEU A 53 0.53 -8.40 13.76
CA LEU A 53 -0.81 -7.88 13.52
C LEU A 53 -1.65 -8.81 12.63
N ILE A 54 -1.07 -9.26 11.49
CA ILE A 54 -1.82 -10.05 10.51
C ILE A 54 -2.05 -11.50 10.93
N SER A 55 -1.29 -12.02 11.90
CA SER A 55 -1.44 -13.39 12.42
C SER A 55 -2.61 -13.57 13.39
N LYS A 56 -3.29 -12.48 13.79
CA LYS A 56 -4.40 -12.52 14.76
C LYS A 56 -5.74 -12.49 14.06
N PRO A 57 -6.57 -13.55 14.20
CA PRO A 57 -7.87 -13.64 13.50
C PRO A 57 -8.88 -12.54 13.86
N GLU A 58 -8.78 -12.00 15.07
CA GLU A 58 -9.66 -10.94 15.55
C GLU A 58 -9.35 -9.55 14.97
N ASN A 59 -8.21 -9.39 14.28
CA ASN A 59 -7.78 -8.10 13.77
C ASN A 59 -8.38 -7.78 12.39
N ASP A 60 -8.76 -6.52 12.23
CA ASP A 60 -8.86 -5.83 10.94
C ASP A 60 -7.62 -4.95 10.80
N VAL A 61 -6.78 -5.20 9.80
CA VAL A 61 -5.46 -4.57 9.68
C VAL A 61 -5.41 -3.66 8.45
N ILE A 62 -4.91 -2.44 8.63
CA ILE A 62 -4.46 -1.57 7.54
C ILE A 62 -2.94 -1.48 7.61
N PHE A 63 -2.26 -1.83 6.52
CA PHE A 63 -0.82 -1.66 6.35
C PHE A 63 -0.55 -0.66 5.23
N GLY A 64 0.05 0.47 5.56
CA GLY A 64 0.37 1.55 4.63
C GLY A 64 1.88 1.76 4.50
N VAL A 65 2.38 1.91 3.27
CA VAL A 65 3.79 2.19 2.97
C VAL A 65 3.90 3.46 2.14
N PHE A 66 4.73 4.40 2.61
CA PHE A 66 5.04 5.68 2.00
C PHE A 66 6.57 5.77 1.86
N SER A 67 7.08 5.54 0.67
CA SER A 67 8.52 5.35 0.45
C SER A 67 8.89 5.60 -1.01
N HIS A 68 10.19 5.50 -1.33
CA HIS A 68 10.61 5.21 -2.68
C HIS A 68 10.33 3.75 -3.04
N GLY A 69 9.94 3.51 -4.31
CA GLY A 69 9.98 2.23 -4.95
C GLY A 69 11.07 2.18 -6.00
N GLN A 70 11.59 1.00 -6.24
CA GLN A 70 12.57 0.70 -7.29
C GLN A 70 12.20 -0.60 -7.98
N GLN A 71 12.68 -0.77 -9.22
CA GLN A 71 12.65 -2.06 -9.90
C GLN A 71 14.05 -2.68 -9.88
N VAL A 72 14.13 -3.99 -9.68
CA VAL A 72 15.35 -4.80 -9.81
C VAL A 72 15.12 -5.90 -10.83
N ARG A 73 16.18 -6.58 -11.23
CA ARG A 73 16.04 -7.72 -12.14
C ARG A 73 15.29 -8.85 -11.44
N ASP A 74 14.25 -9.34 -12.08
CA ASP A 74 13.54 -10.56 -11.66
C ASP A 74 14.50 -11.77 -11.69
N ILE A 75 14.60 -12.46 -10.56
CA ILE A 75 15.40 -13.66 -10.39
C ILE A 75 14.53 -14.92 -10.39
N SER A 76 13.30 -14.81 -9.93
CA SER A 76 12.32 -15.91 -9.87
C SER A 76 11.78 -16.28 -11.25
N GLY A 77 11.68 -15.32 -12.17
CA GLY A 77 11.26 -15.49 -13.55
C GLY A 77 9.74 -15.52 -13.73
N ASP A 78 8.99 -14.98 -12.77
CA ASP A 78 7.53 -14.91 -12.77
C ASP A 78 6.98 -13.56 -13.26
N GLU A 79 7.83 -12.52 -13.36
CA GLU A 79 7.44 -11.23 -13.88
C GLU A 79 7.54 -11.13 -15.41
N ALA A 80 6.46 -10.66 -16.04
CA ALA A 80 6.34 -10.58 -17.49
C ALA A 80 7.33 -9.59 -18.14
N ASP A 81 7.74 -8.55 -17.43
CA ASP A 81 8.72 -7.55 -17.89
C ASP A 81 10.15 -7.84 -17.39
N GLY A 82 10.34 -8.92 -16.61
CA GLY A 82 11.62 -9.36 -16.07
C GLY A 82 12.15 -8.50 -14.92
N LYS A 83 11.27 -7.84 -14.16
CA LYS A 83 11.64 -6.96 -13.05
C LYS A 83 10.74 -7.14 -11.85
N ASP A 84 11.35 -7.30 -10.68
CA ASP A 84 10.69 -7.26 -9.37
C ASP A 84 10.56 -5.81 -8.89
N GLU A 85 9.47 -5.50 -8.24
CA GLU A 85 9.27 -4.24 -7.53
C GLU A 85 9.84 -4.32 -6.10
N CYS A 86 10.37 -3.18 -5.64
CA CYS A 86 10.99 -3.12 -4.31
C CYS A 86 10.57 -1.88 -3.54
N ILE A 87 10.45 -2.03 -2.24
CA ILE A 87 10.39 -0.92 -1.29
C ILE A 87 11.81 -0.58 -0.84
N VAL A 88 12.17 0.70 -0.90
CA VAL A 88 13.45 1.18 -0.33
C VAL A 88 13.31 1.26 1.19
N MET A 89 14.03 0.37 1.90
CA MET A 89 14.05 0.30 3.37
C MET A 89 15.37 0.86 3.92
N LYS A 90 15.45 1.07 5.23
CA LYS A 90 16.67 1.57 5.89
C LYS A 90 17.90 0.68 5.67
N ASP A 91 17.69 -0.61 5.57
CA ASP A 91 18.74 -1.65 5.48
C ASP A 91 18.85 -2.27 4.06
N GLY A 92 18.21 -1.68 3.06
CA GLY A 92 18.29 -2.14 1.67
C GLY A 92 16.93 -2.19 0.97
N LEU A 93 16.76 -3.10 0.04
CA LEU A 93 15.55 -3.28 -0.74
C LEU A 93 14.72 -4.46 -0.21
N LEU A 94 13.44 -4.24 -0.04
CA LEU A 94 12.48 -5.31 0.21
C LEU A 94 11.73 -5.60 -1.09
N ILE A 95 12.00 -6.77 -1.67
CA ILE A 95 11.34 -7.26 -2.87
C ILE A 95 9.90 -7.66 -2.54
N ASP A 96 8.99 -7.40 -3.45
CA ASP A 96 7.56 -7.66 -3.33
C ASP A 96 7.23 -9.14 -3.11
N ASP A 97 7.86 -10.06 -3.84
CA ASP A 97 7.76 -11.51 -3.64
C ASP A 97 7.92 -11.90 -2.18
N LYS A 98 8.97 -11.39 -1.53
CA LYS A 98 9.25 -11.67 -0.14
C LYS A 98 8.17 -11.14 0.80
N LEU A 99 7.61 -9.97 0.50
CA LEU A 99 6.52 -9.38 1.27
C LEU A 99 5.23 -10.17 1.08
N THR A 100 4.92 -10.53 -0.15
CA THR A 100 3.76 -11.32 -0.56
C THR A 100 3.78 -12.72 0.05
N ASP A 101 4.90 -13.44 -0.06
CA ASP A 101 5.09 -14.75 0.57
C ASP A 101 4.87 -14.72 2.08
N LEU A 102 5.38 -13.67 2.72
CA LEU A 102 5.23 -13.48 4.16
C LEU A 102 3.76 -13.21 4.54
N ILE A 103 3.07 -12.36 3.78
CA ILE A 103 1.64 -12.12 4.00
C ILE A 103 0.86 -13.42 3.80
N ASN A 104 1.09 -14.13 2.72
CA ASN A 104 0.42 -15.41 2.42
C ASN A 104 0.65 -16.45 3.53
N LYS A 105 1.87 -16.54 4.04
CA LYS A 105 2.25 -17.49 5.09
C LYS A 105 1.63 -17.21 6.46
N TYR A 106 1.56 -15.93 6.85
CA TYR A 106 1.21 -15.56 8.23
C TYR A 106 -0.17 -14.94 8.39
N ARG A 107 -0.82 -14.53 7.31
CA ARG A 107 -2.12 -13.89 7.39
C ARG A 107 -3.21 -14.80 7.91
N LYS A 108 -3.79 -14.41 9.05
CA LYS A 108 -4.99 -15.00 9.67
C LYS A 108 -6.01 -13.92 10.02
N CYS A 109 -5.65 -12.64 9.91
CA CYS A 109 -6.51 -11.51 10.26
C CYS A 109 -7.80 -11.54 9.46
N ASN A 110 -8.88 -11.04 10.07
CA ASN A 110 -10.22 -11.02 9.47
C ASN A 110 -10.26 -10.20 8.19
N ARG A 111 -9.66 -9.01 8.20
CA ARG A 111 -9.53 -8.14 7.04
C ARG A 111 -8.10 -7.60 6.93
N LEU A 112 -7.60 -7.50 5.71
CA LEU A 112 -6.33 -6.84 5.42
C LEU A 112 -6.52 -5.81 4.31
N THR A 113 -6.12 -4.57 4.61
CA THR A 113 -6.04 -3.50 3.61
C THR A 113 -4.57 -3.12 3.43
N LEU A 114 -4.09 -3.19 2.22
CA LEU A 114 -2.74 -2.80 1.82
C LEU A 114 -2.82 -1.48 1.05
N VAL A 115 -2.04 -0.49 1.48
CA VAL A 115 -1.96 0.83 0.84
C VAL A 115 -0.50 1.12 0.51
N ALA A 116 -0.20 1.54 -0.73
CA ALA A 116 1.14 1.93 -1.10
C ALA A 116 1.14 3.27 -1.86
N ASP A 117 1.85 4.26 -1.33
CA ASP A 117 2.19 5.50 -2.03
C ASP A 117 3.69 5.50 -2.30
N ILE A 118 4.07 4.79 -3.38
CA ILE A 118 5.45 4.59 -3.82
C ILE A 118 5.52 4.60 -5.35
N CYS A 119 6.68 4.90 -5.92
CA CYS A 119 6.95 4.67 -7.35
C CYS A 119 6.96 3.17 -7.64
N HIS A 120 6.59 2.78 -8.88
CA HIS A 120 6.54 1.36 -9.28
C HIS A 120 5.76 0.54 -8.26
N SER A 121 4.50 0.92 -7.99
CA SER A 121 3.73 0.35 -6.89
C SER A 121 3.03 -0.97 -7.22
N GLY A 122 3.55 -1.72 -8.19
CA GLY A 122 3.27 -3.14 -8.39
C GLY A 122 3.70 -4.06 -7.24
N ILE A 123 4.25 -3.48 -6.13
CA ILE A 123 4.77 -4.18 -4.94
C ILE A 123 3.82 -5.17 -4.27
N TYR A 124 2.60 -5.20 -4.69
CA TYR A 124 1.64 -6.22 -4.31
C TYR A 124 1.22 -6.94 -5.58
N ASP A 125 1.93 -8.02 -5.95
CA ASP A 125 1.52 -8.80 -7.11
C ASP A 125 0.11 -9.35 -6.88
N PHE A 126 -0.83 -8.80 -7.62
CA PHE A 126 -2.24 -9.16 -7.50
C PHE A 126 -2.50 -10.61 -7.90
N LYS A 127 -1.64 -11.20 -8.73
CA LYS A 127 -1.76 -12.60 -9.16
C LYS A 127 -1.64 -13.55 -7.97
N ASP A 128 -0.79 -13.20 -7.01
CA ASP A 128 -0.51 -14.02 -5.84
C ASP A 128 -1.60 -13.93 -4.77
N PHE A 129 -2.49 -12.95 -4.90
CA PHE A 129 -3.59 -12.71 -3.95
C PHE A 129 -4.99 -13.05 -4.50
N ILE A 130 -5.11 -13.67 -5.68
CA ILE A 130 -6.40 -13.94 -6.34
C ILE A 130 -7.40 -14.71 -5.46
N ASN A 131 -6.92 -15.59 -4.59
CA ASN A 131 -7.76 -16.43 -3.73
C ASN A 131 -7.99 -15.86 -2.32
N HIS A 132 -7.52 -14.65 -2.04
CA HIS A 132 -7.67 -14.05 -0.72
C HIS A 132 -9.01 -13.33 -0.57
N LYS A 133 -9.81 -13.73 0.42
CA LYS A 133 -11.03 -13.02 0.83
C LYS A 133 -10.69 -11.91 1.84
N ASN A 134 -11.52 -10.89 1.90
CA ASN A 134 -11.35 -9.75 2.79
C ASN A 134 -9.98 -9.07 2.64
N LEU A 135 -9.47 -9.02 1.41
CA LEU A 135 -8.24 -8.33 1.06
C LEU A 135 -8.55 -7.16 0.13
N THR A 136 -8.10 -5.98 0.52
CA THR A 136 -8.16 -4.77 -0.30
C THR A 136 -6.75 -4.26 -0.54
N ILE A 137 -6.41 -3.96 -1.79
CA ILE A 137 -5.11 -3.40 -2.18
C ILE A 137 -5.39 -2.10 -2.94
N VAL A 138 -4.71 -1.03 -2.54
CA VAL A 138 -4.80 0.28 -3.19
C VAL A 138 -3.39 0.86 -3.31
N THR A 139 -2.92 1.05 -4.53
CA THR A 139 -1.59 1.61 -4.80
C THR A 139 -1.66 2.90 -5.60
N SER A 140 -0.62 3.72 -5.52
CA SER A 140 -0.60 5.08 -6.09
C SER A 140 -0.47 5.10 -7.61
N CYS A 141 0.22 4.15 -8.20
CA CYS A 141 0.50 4.10 -9.64
C CYS A 141 0.65 2.64 -10.11
N ALA A 142 0.63 2.45 -11.42
CA ALA A 142 0.92 1.18 -12.02
C ALA A 142 2.42 0.89 -11.99
N ASP A 143 2.75 -0.34 -12.30
CA ASP A 143 4.08 -0.78 -12.59
C ASP A 143 4.71 0.05 -13.72
N GLY A 144 5.99 0.36 -13.60
CA GLY A 144 6.69 1.25 -14.53
C GLY A 144 6.36 2.75 -14.41
N GLU A 145 5.41 3.15 -13.55
CA GLU A 145 5.06 4.55 -13.30
C GLU A 145 5.70 5.10 -12.03
N THR A 146 5.79 6.43 -11.94
CA THR A 146 6.28 7.12 -10.74
C THR A 146 5.15 7.79 -9.97
N SER A 147 5.11 7.61 -8.65
CA SER A 147 4.23 8.37 -7.77
C SER A 147 4.73 9.81 -7.65
N LYS A 148 3.80 10.75 -7.65
CA LYS A 148 4.10 12.18 -7.57
C LYS A 148 3.90 12.70 -6.16
N GLN A 149 4.79 13.62 -5.77
CA GLN A 149 4.76 14.26 -4.48
C GLN A 149 4.59 15.77 -4.62
N PHE A 150 3.72 16.35 -3.79
CA PHE A 150 3.68 17.78 -3.53
C PHE A 150 4.61 18.13 -2.37
N VAL A 151 4.77 19.41 -2.08
CA VAL A 151 5.69 19.89 -1.02
C VAL A 151 5.41 19.25 0.34
N LYS A 152 4.15 19.02 0.68
CA LYS A 152 3.75 18.54 2.02
C LYS A 152 3.25 17.11 2.06
N ASN A 153 2.77 16.57 0.94
CA ASN A 153 2.13 15.26 0.86
C ASN A 153 2.31 14.63 -0.53
N GLY A 154 2.17 13.31 -0.60
CA GLY A 154 1.99 12.58 -1.85
C GLY A 154 0.69 12.97 -2.55
N CYS A 155 0.74 12.98 -3.87
CA CYS A 155 -0.42 13.27 -4.70
C CYS A 155 -1.52 12.23 -4.47
N PHE A 156 -1.15 10.94 -4.46
CA PHE A 156 -2.08 9.85 -4.20
C PHE A 156 -2.79 10.01 -2.86
N THR A 157 -2.04 10.21 -1.77
CA THR A 157 -2.62 10.33 -0.42
C THR A 157 -3.65 11.46 -0.33
N LEU A 158 -3.36 12.63 -0.90
CA LEU A 158 -4.33 13.73 -0.92
C LEU A 158 -5.58 13.40 -1.73
N GLN A 159 -5.45 12.79 -2.91
CA GLN A 159 -6.60 12.43 -3.72
C GLN A 159 -7.40 11.28 -3.11
N PHE A 160 -6.74 10.33 -2.45
CA PHE A 160 -7.40 9.27 -1.69
C PHE A 160 -8.39 9.86 -0.69
N TRP A 161 -7.93 10.77 0.18
CA TRP A 161 -8.79 11.38 1.21
C TRP A 161 -9.81 12.36 0.66
N ASN A 162 -9.55 13.01 -0.47
CA ASN A 162 -10.55 13.82 -1.17
C ASN A 162 -11.70 12.97 -1.73
N CYS A 163 -11.45 11.70 -2.05
CA CYS A 163 -12.42 10.75 -2.57
C CYS A 163 -13.05 9.87 -1.48
N PHE A 164 -12.55 9.95 -0.23
CA PHE A 164 -13.04 9.19 0.91
C PHE A 164 -14.09 10.00 1.67
N LYS A 165 -15.32 9.48 1.73
CA LYS A 165 -16.43 10.13 2.45
C LYS A 165 -17.28 9.09 3.18
N ASN A 166 -17.65 9.38 4.43
CA ASN A 166 -18.53 8.54 5.23
C ASN A 166 -18.09 7.07 5.30
N GLY A 167 -16.79 6.84 5.52
CA GLY A 167 -16.25 5.48 5.60
C GLY A 167 -16.08 4.77 4.25
N THR A 168 -16.29 5.47 3.13
CA THR A 168 -16.27 4.87 1.79
C THR A 168 -15.36 5.61 0.84
N LEU A 169 -14.51 4.88 0.11
CA LEU A 169 -13.66 5.41 -0.95
C LEU A 169 -14.37 5.29 -2.31
N ASN A 170 -14.56 6.41 -3.00
CA ASN A 170 -15.02 6.42 -4.38
C ASN A 170 -13.84 6.13 -5.32
N VAL A 171 -13.72 4.87 -5.75
CA VAL A 171 -12.62 4.36 -6.58
C VAL A 171 -12.59 5.03 -7.96
N GLN A 172 -13.75 5.22 -8.59
CA GLN A 172 -13.83 5.83 -9.90
C GLN A 172 -13.32 7.27 -9.90
N GLU A 173 -13.71 8.05 -8.90
CA GLU A 173 -13.27 9.44 -8.77
C GLU A 173 -11.78 9.52 -8.41
N LEU A 174 -11.28 8.65 -7.52
CA LEU A 174 -9.86 8.57 -7.21
C LEU A 174 -9.04 8.29 -8.47
N ARG A 175 -9.44 7.29 -9.24
CA ARG A 175 -8.77 6.94 -10.49
C ARG A 175 -8.78 8.11 -11.48
N ARG A 176 -9.94 8.74 -11.69
CA ARG A 176 -10.06 9.90 -12.59
C ARG A 176 -9.10 11.04 -12.21
N ARG A 177 -9.02 11.35 -10.92
CA ARG A 177 -8.14 12.42 -10.40
C ARG A 177 -6.67 12.09 -10.58
N LEU A 178 -6.26 10.85 -10.27
CA LEU A 178 -4.87 10.43 -10.39
C LEU A 178 -4.43 10.30 -11.84
N MET A 179 -5.29 9.83 -12.74
CA MET A 179 -4.99 9.79 -14.17
C MET A 179 -4.75 11.18 -14.78
N LEU A 180 -5.43 12.23 -14.31
CA LEU A 180 -5.14 13.62 -14.71
C LEU A 180 -3.74 14.07 -14.27
N MET A 181 -3.14 13.37 -13.31
CA MET A 181 -1.79 13.61 -12.81
C MET A 181 -0.78 12.58 -13.36
N HIS A 182 -1.16 11.82 -14.38
CA HIS A 182 -0.34 10.76 -14.96
C HIS A 182 0.09 9.69 -13.93
N GLN A 183 -0.83 9.30 -13.05
CA GLN A 183 -0.70 8.17 -12.13
C GLN A 183 -1.88 7.23 -12.35
N THR A 184 -1.62 5.94 -12.52
CA THR A 184 -2.66 4.92 -12.72
C THR A 184 -2.76 4.06 -11.46
N PRO A 185 -3.65 4.39 -10.50
CA PRO A 185 -3.76 3.62 -9.27
C PRO A 185 -4.21 2.20 -9.57
N GLN A 186 -3.61 1.25 -8.88
CA GLN A 186 -4.02 -0.15 -8.89
C GLN A 186 -4.93 -0.41 -7.71
N ILE A 187 -6.10 -0.99 -7.95
CA ILE A 187 -7.08 -1.25 -6.90
C ILE A 187 -7.64 -2.64 -7.09
N CYS A 188 -7.43 -3.48 -6.09
CA CYS A 188 -7.94 -4.84 -6.09
C CYS A 188 -8.69 -5.14 -4.79
N VAL A 189 -9.79 -5.89 -4.90
CA VAL A 189 -10.62 -6.33 -3.78
C VAL A 189 -10.96 -7.78 -3.98
N ASP A 190 -10.66 -8.63 -3.02
CA ASP A 190 -10.96 -10.05 -3.04
C ASP A 190 -10.52 -10.74 -4.35
N GLY A 191 -9.31 -10.41 -4.81
CA GLY A 191 -8.72 -10.96 -6.02
C GLY A 191 -9.27 -10.39 -7.33
N LYS A 192 -10.16 -9.38 -7.29
CA LYS A 192 -10.64 -8.68 -8.49
C LYS A 192 -10.00 -7.32 -8.60
N CYS A 193 -9.27 -7.10 -9.70
CA CYS A 193 -8.63 -5.82 -9.96
C CYS A 193 -9.52 -4.90 -10.79
N TYR A 194 -9.71 -3.70 -10.31
CA TYR A 194 -10.59 -2.67 -10.89
C TYR A 194 -9.78 -1.68 -11.73
N ASN A 195 -9.00 -2.21 -12.68
CA ASN A 195 -8.11 -1.41 -13.53
C ASN A 195 -8.85 -0.66 -14.64
N LYS A 196 -10.14 -0.97 -14.87
CA LYS A 196 -11.02 -0.30 -15.85
C LYS A 196 -12.29 0.17 -15.15
N CYS A 197 -12.79 1.35 -15.51
CA CYS A 197 -13.95 2.07 -14.96
C CYS A 197 -15.05 1.21 -14.29
N ALA A 198 -14.83 0.75 -13.10
CA ALA A 198 -15.86 0.11 -12.29
C ALA A 198 -16.29 1.06 -11.17
N SER A 199 -17.60 1.24 -11.01
CA SER A 199 -18.17 1.97 -9.87
C SER A 199 -18.10 1.05 -8.64
N VAL A 200 -16.97 1.08 -7.96
CA VAL A 200 -16.76 0.35 -6.70
C VAL A 200 -16.55 1.34 -5.58
N ASN A 201 -17.25 1.14 -4.50
CA ASN A 201 -17.06 1.88 -3.27
C ASN A 201 -16.40 0.93 -2.25
N LEU A 202 -15.21 1.29 -1.78
CA LEU A 202 -14.50 0.54 -0.75
C LEU A 202 -14.87 1.06 0.63
N VAL A 203 -15.27 0.14 1.50
CA VAL A 203 -15.54 0.42 2.92
C VAL A 203 -14.31 0.04 3.73
N PHE A 204 -13.85 0.96 4.58
CA PHE A 204 -12.69 0.81 5.46
C PHE A 204 -13.11 0.67 6.92
#